data_640918479a0c7f4fd16c3d5419692d1c
#
_entry.id   640918479a0c7f4fd16c3d5419692d1c
#
_cell.length_a   1.000
_cell.length_b   1.000
_cell.length_c   1.000
_cell.angle_alpha   90.00
_cell.angle_beta   90.00
_cell.angle_gamma   90.00
#
_symmetry.space_group_name_H-M   'P 1'
#
loop_
_entity.id
_entity.type
_entity.pdbx_description
1 polymer ?
#
loop_
_entity_poly.entity_id
_entity_poly.type
_entity_poly.pdbx_seq_one_letter_code
_entity_poly.pdbx_strand_id
1 'polypeptide(L)'
;MKKSKLLIVCYGGGHAAMFVPLIKRLEKIKEYSLTVLALTTAYDQLKESGIASVRYCDFTDLSVTDDWSSYGTQIVGNADCYSGSIHYEESQAYHGINYADLVRQFGSTEAKNLFEIGERQIFYPINFMLNLLKDLKPDLVIATNAPRSERAVIDASFALNIKSICLIDLFALQEFKWISHPNFASKVFVLNQSVKDFLVSKGRKSNDIAVTGNPAFDSIFHAEILENSAKLRKQKYMNEKVNILFASQVEPVIHPFTSEIGDYHLPEKNEKMLRDFVEKNDGYRLILRYHPSQTVFFEKSENVLLSPPDESLHSMLHCMDIVVVMTSTVGLEAYLAGKNVISIDTSIFTDDVRYASLGVSKGVTNKRELFSAIRRLRRELNKDAEPKSTPESATLKVCDGIDQLLLHA
;
A
#
# COMPACT_ATOMS: atom_id res chain seq x y z
N MET A 1 11.53 24.50 24.43
CA MET A 1 12.44 23.69 23.58
C MET A 1 12.06 23.93 22.14
N LYS A 2 13.02 23.95 21.22
CA LYS A 2 12.76 24.05 19.77
C LYS A 2 12.12 22.75 19.32
N LYS A 3 11.00 22.82 18.59
CA LYS A 3 10.37 21.61 18.03
C LYS A 3 11.16 21.06 16.86
N SER A 4 11.28 19.76 16.76
CA SER A 4 11.82 19.10 15.57
C SER A 4 10.80 19.20 14.43
N LYS A 5 11.25 19.65 13.26
CA LYS A 5 10.44 19.80 12.06
C LYS A 5 10.44 18.50 11.26
N LEU A 6 9.29 17.89 11.07
CA LEU A 6 9.13 16.68 10.27
C LEU A 6 8.40 17.02 8.97
N LEU A 7 8.96 16.63 7.84
CA LEU A 7 8.29 16.69 6.54
C LEU A 7 7.86 15.26 6.16
N ILE A 8 6.57 15.07 5.95
CA ILE A 8 5.98 13.83 5.45
C ILE A 8 5.52 14.05 4.01
N VAL A 9 5.89 13.15 3.10
CA VAL A 9 5.52 13.24 1.67
C VAL A 9 4.87 11.92 1.26
N CYS A 10 3.65 11.97 0.73
CA CYS A 10 2.94 10.75 0.33
C CYS A 10 1.96 10.95 -0.83
N TYR A 11 1.86 9.92 -1.67
CA TYR A 11 0.77 9.74 -2.63
C TYR A 11 -0.49 9.18 -1.93
N GLY A 12 -1.61 9.17 -2.67
CA GLY A 12 -2.88 8.61 -2.21
C GLY A 12 -2.90 7.08 -2.14
N GLY A 13 -4.07 6.54 -1.84
CA GLY A 13 -4.29 5.09 -1.72
C GLY A 13 -3.60 4.50 -0.50
N GLY A 14 -2.91 3.38 -0.69
CA GLY A 14 -2.21 2.64 0.38
C GLY A 14 -1.13 3.47 1.09
N HIS A 15 -0.45 4.37 0.38
CA HIS A 15 0.58 5.24 0.94
C HIS A 15 -0.03 6.23 1.96
N ALA A 16 -1.11 6.93 1.59
CA ALA A 16 -1.81 7.82 2.53
C ALA A 16 -2.43 7.04 3.70
N ALA A 17 -3.02 5.86 3.44
CA ALA A 17 -3.56 5.00 4.48
C ALA A 17 -2.52 4.62 5.54
N MET A 18 -1.27 4.40 5.13
CA MET A 18 -0.15 4.12 6.03
C MET A 18 0.22 5.33 6.91
N PHE A 19 0.12 6.54 6.34
CA PHE A 19 0.47 7.75 7.09
C PHE A 19 -0.63 8.26 8.01
N VAL A 20 -1.91 7.97 7.76
CA VAL A 20 -3.01 8.46 8.61
C VAL A 20 -2.82 8.11 10.10
N PRO A 21 -2.63 6.86 10.52
CA PRO A 21 -2.42 6.53 11.93
C PRO A 21 -1.10 7.11 12.48
N LEU A 22 -0.05 7.17 11.67
CA LEU A 22 1.24 7.73 12.05
C LEU A 22 1.14 9.24 12.31
N ILE A 23 0.55 10.01 11.40
CA ILE A 23 0.38 11.47 11.56
C ILE A 23 -0.45 11.77 12.79
N LYS A 24 -1.60 11.10 12.96
CA LYS A 24 -2.46 11.28 14.14
C LYS A 24 -1.73 10.97 15.46
N ARG A 25 -0.75 10.09 15.46
CA ARG A 25 0.09 9.80 16.61
C ARG A 25 1.13 10.90 16.82
N LEU A 26 1.83 11.31 15.76
CA LEU A 26 2.88 12.34 15.82
C LEU A 26 2.33 13.72 16.21
N GLU A 27 1.12 14.10 15.78
CA GLU A 27 0.44 15.35 16.15
C GLU A 27 0.23 15.48 17.66
N LYS A 28 0.15 14.37 18.38
CA LYS A 28 0.01 14.35 19.85
C LYS A 28 1.33 14.60 20.59
N ILE A 29 2.45 14.54 19.88
CA ILE A 29 3.80 14.74 20.42
C ILE A 29 4.16 16.21 20.30
N LYS A 30 4.23 16.91 21.45
CA LYS A 30 4.43 18.37 21.48
C LYS A 30 5.80 18.83 20.95
N GLU A 31 6.76 17.94 20.95
CA GLU A 31 8.14 18.15 20.49
C GLU A 31 8.26 18.23 18.97
N TYR A 32 7.22 17.84 18.22
CA TYR A 32 7.21 17.83 16.77
C TYR A 32 6.39 18.97 16.17
N SER A 33 6.82 19.40 15.00
CA SER A 33 6.09 20.28 14.09
C SER A 33 6.00 19.57 12.75
N LEU A 34 4.80 19.25 12.30
CA LEU A 34 4.58 18.45 11.09
C LEU A 34 4.25 19.35 9.90
N THR A 35 4.86 19.06 8.76
CA THR A 35 4.40 19.51 7.43
C THR A 35 4.12 18.26 6.63
N VAL A 36 2.90 18.13 6.08
CA VAL A 36 2.48 16.96 5.30
C VAL A 36 2.23 17.42 3.86
N LEU A 37 3.12 17.04 2.94
CA LEU A 37 2.95 17.27 1.50
C LEU A 37 2.12 16.10 0.93
N ALA A 38 0.86 16.37 0.67
CA ALA A 38 -0.10 15.43 0.11
C ALA A 38 -0.09 15.52 -1.42
N LEU A 39 0.34 14.45 -2.07
CA LEU A 39 0.46 14.37 -3.53
C LEU A 39 -0.84 13.84 -4.15
N THR A 40 -1.37 14.55 -5.11
CA THR A 40 -2.53 14.12 -5.92
C THR A 40 -3.76 13.75 -5.05
N THR A 41 -4.23 12.51 -5.08
CA THR A 41 -5.41 12.03 -4.32
C THR A 41 -5.17 11.91 -2.81
N ALA A 42 -3.92 12.04 -2.33
CA ALA A 42 -3.63 11.99 -0.89
C ALA A 42 -4.29 13.15 -0.13
N TYR A 43 -4.43 14.32 -0.76
CA TYR A 43 -5.00 15.49 -0.10
C TYR A 43 -6.43 15.24 0.41
N ASP A 44 -7.31 14.74 -0.45
CA ASP A 44 -8.70 14.48 -0.06
C ASP A 44 -8.77 13.36 0.99
N GLN A 45 -8.00 12.29 0.82
CA GLN A 45 -7.94 11.17 1.77
C GLN A 45 -7.46 11.61 3.17
N LEU A 46 -6.44 12.47 3.25
CA LEU A 46 -5.95 13.02 4.51
C LEU A 46 -6.95 14.01 5.12
N LYS A 47 -7.56 14.86 4.31
CA LYS A 47 -8.62 15.80 4.73
C LYS A 47 -9.83 15.07 5.32
N GLU A 48 -10.30 14.01 4.68
CA GLU A 48 -11.38 13.15 5.20
C GLU A 48 -11.00 12.50 6.54
N SER A 49 -9.70 12.26 6.74
CA SER A 49 -9.16 11.75 8.02
C SER A 49 -8.93 12.84 9.06
N GLY A 50 -9.25 14.12 8.77
CA GLY A 50 -9.06 15.27 9.65
C GLY A 50 -7.62 15.73 9.77
N ILE A 51 -6.75 15.43 8.82
CA ILE A 51 -5.33 15.80 8.79
C ILE A 51 -5.13 17.01 7.87
N ALA A 52 -4.51 18.06 8.41
CA ALA A 52 -4.09 19.22 7.63
C ALA A 52 -2.87 18.87 6.77
N SER A 53 -2.92 19.25 5.49
CA SER A 53 -1.82 19.00 4.56
C SER A 53 -1.67 20.12 3.55
N VAL A 54 -0.48 20.21 2.94
CA VAL A 54 -0.13 21.12 1.86
C VAL A 54 0.03 20.32 0.55
N ARG A 55 -0.03 21.03 -0.58
CA ARG A 55 -0.02 20.45 -1.93
C ARG A 55 1.09 21.07 -2.79
N TYR A 56 1.29 20.60 -4.01
CA TYR A 56 2.22 21.21 -4.95
C TYR A 56 1.83 22.64 -5.29
N CYS A 57 0.54 22.93 -5.43
CA CYS A 57 0.04 24.28 -5.75
C CYS A 57 0.34 25.30 -4.65
N ASP A 58 0.66 24.87 -3.43
CA ASP A 58 1.06 25.75 -2.32
C ASP A 58 2.55 26.15 -2.38
N PHE A 59 3.34 25.59 -3.31
CA PHE A 59 4.80 25.79 -3.45
C PHE A 59 5.23 26.09 -4.88
N THR A 60 4.38 26.72 -5.67
CA THR A 60 4.66 27.00 -7.09
C THR A 60 5.81 27.96 -7.30
N ASP A 61 6.09 28.84 -6.34
CA ASP A 61 7.24 29.76 -6.28
C ASP A 61 8.59 29.04 -6.13
N LEU A 62 8.58 27.78 -5.71
CA LEU A 62 9.78 26.94 -5.60
C LEU A 62 10.07 26.14 -6.88
N SER A 63 9.26 26.28 -7.92
CA SER A 63 9.51 25.68 -9.23
C SER A 63 10.86 26.13 -9.80
N VAL A 64 11.46 25.29 -10.62
CA VAL A 64 12.76 25.58 -11.27
C VAL A 64 12.66 26.61 -12.39
N THR A 65 11.45 26.94 -12.83
CA THR A 65 11.12 27.97 -13.82
C THR A 65 9.69 28.46 -13.65
N ASP A 66 9.42 29.69 -14.05
CA ASP A 66 8.07 30.27 -14.07
C ASP A 66 7.16 29.65 -15.15
N ASP A 67 7.74 28.93 -16.13
CA ASP A 67 7.00 28.26 -17.21
C ASP A 67 6.17 27.04 -16.72
N TRP A 68 6.31 26.63 -15.45
CA TRP A 68 5.60 25.48 -14.92
C TRP A 68 4.09 25.52 -15.18
N SER A 69 3.48 26.71 -15.07
CA SER A 69 2.04 26.88 -15.28
C SER A 69 1.64 26.60 -16.73
N SER A 70 2.44 27.06 -17.69
CA SER A 70 2.26 26.78 -19.12
C SER A 70 2.40 25.28 -19.42
N TYR A 71 3.43 24.62 -18.88
CA TYR A 71 3.61 23.19 -19.01
C TYR A 71 2.45 22.40 -18.41
N GLY A 72 2.00 22.78 -17.21
CA GLY A 72 0.86 22.16 -16.56
C GLY A 72 -0.40 22.25 -17.41
N THR A 73 -0.72 23.45 -17.92
CA THR A 73 -1.89 23.66 -18.79
C THR A 73 -1.80 22.86 -20.09
N GLN A 74 -0.61 22.75 -20.70
CA GLN A 74 -0.43 21.94 -21.90
C GLN A 74 -0.69 20.44 -21.66
N ILE A 75 -0.35 19.94 -20.45
CA ILE A 75 -0.50 18.51 -20.11
C ILE A 75 -1.92 18.20 -19.68
N VAL A 76 -2.55 18.99 -18.82
CA VAL A 76 -3.86 18.68 -18.23
C VAL A 76 -5.05 19.34 -18.95
N GLY A 77 -4.78 20.24 -19.90
CA GLY A 77 -5.80 21.06 -20.55
C GLY A 77 -6.15 22.33 -19.76
N ASN A 78 -7.06 23.12 -20.29
CA ASN A 78 -7.56 24.33 -19.64
C ASN A 78 -8.54 23.98 -18.51
N ALA A 79 -8.66 24.86 -17.53
CA ALA A 79 -9.54 24.68 -16.37
C ALA A 79 -10.99 24.39 -16.74
N ASP A 80 -11.52 25.09 -17.76
CA ASP A 80 -12.92 24.95 -18.22
C ASP A 80 -13.22 23.58 -18.86
N CYS A 81 -12.20 22.87 -19.32
CA CYS A 81 -12.32 21.56 -19.96
C CYS A 81 -11.83 20.41 -19.07
N TYR A 82 -11.31 20.71 -17.90
CA TYR A 82 -10.73 19.73 -17.00
C TYR A 82 -11.81 18.88 -16.33
N SER A 83 -11.71 17.56 -16.46
CA SER A 83 -12.66 16.58 -15.89
C SER A 83 -12.01 15.58 -14.92
N GLY A 84 -10.79 15.87 -14.46
CA GLY A 84 -10.07 15.01 -13.52
C GLY A 84 -10.69 15.04 -12.12
N SER A 85 -10.43 13.99 -11.33
CA SER A 85 -10.90 13.87 -9.93
C SER A 85 -10.09 14.71 -8.94
N ILE A 86 -8.92 15.21 -9.33
CA ILE A 86 -8.04 16.07 -8.50
C ILE A 86 -8.38 17.53 -8.83
N HIS A 87 -8.31 18.43 -7.86
CA HIS A 87 -8.49 19.85 -8.11
C HIS A 87 -7.57 20.35 -9.23
N TYR A 88 -8.09 21.20 -10.11
CA TYR A 88 -7.37 21.66 -11.30
C TYR A 88 -6.01 22.28 -10.96
N GLU A 89 -5.97 23.20 -9.99
CA GLU A 89 -4.76 23.91 -9.58
C GLU A 89 -3.67 22.93 -9.10
N GLU A 90 -4.06 21.89 -8.38
CA GLU A 90 -3.12 20.84 -7.94
C GLU A 90 -2.64 19.99 -9.11
N SER A 91 -3.56 19.62 -10.01
CA SER A 91 -3.19 18.83 -11.19
C SER A 91 -2.25 19.62 -12.11
N GLN A 92 -2.54 20.90 -12.33
CA GLN A 92 -1.71 21.80 -13.11
C GLN A 92 -0.31 21.98 -12.47
N ALA A 93 -0.27 22.26 -11.17
CA ALA A 93 1.00 22.43 -10.44
C ALA A 93 1.82 21.15 -10.42
N TYR A 94 1.19 20.01 -10.11
CA TYR A 94 1.87 18.72 -10.10
C TYR A 94 2.50 18.38 -11.44
N HIS A 95 1.76 18.48 -12.54
CA HIS A 95 2.30 18.14 -13.86
C HIS A 95 3.30 19.19 -14.35
N GLY A 96 2.99 20.47 -14.14
CA GLY A 96 3.83 21.56 -14.62
C GLY A 96 5.18 21.62 -13.91
N ILE A 97 5.23 21.55 -12.59
CA ILE A 97 6.46 21.56 -11.79
C ILE A 97 7.32 20.34 -12.10
N ASN A 98 6.72 19.15 -12.18
CA ASN A 98 7.44 17.93 -12.54
C ASN A 98 8.02 17.97 -13.95
N TYR A 99 7.25 18.50 -14.92
CA TYR A 99 7.74 18.65 -16.28
C TYR A 99 8.82 19.74 -16.40
N ALA A 100 8.67 20.85 -15.67
CA ALA A 100 9.72 21.88 -15.58
C ALA A 100 11.04 21.30 -15.04
N ASP A 101 10.98 20.47 -14.02
CA ASP A 101 12.14 19.76 -13.47
C ASP A 101 12.74 18.80 -14.50
N LEU A 102 11.93 18.08 -15.27
CA LEU A 102 12.38 17.21 -16.36
C LEU A 102 13.11 18.03 -17.44
N VAL A 103 12.56 19.17 -17.84
CA VAL A 103 13.23 20.11 -18.77
C VAL A 103 14.56 20.61 -18.22
N ARG A 104 14.60 20.91 -16.94
CA ARG A 104 15.86 21.33 -16.25
C ARG A 104 16.92 20.25 -16.28
N GLN A 105 16.54 18.98 -16.17
CA GLN A 105 17.45 17.83 -16.14
C GLN A 105 17.97 17.46 -17.54
N PHE A 106 17.11 17.48 -18.55
CA PHE A 106 17.40 16.88 -19.87
C PHE A 106 17.36 17.89 -21.04
N GLY A 107 16.89 19.11 -20.82
CA GLY A 107 16.58 20.07 -21.90
C GLY A 107 15.21 19.80 -22.54
N SER A 108 14.66 20.82 -23.22
CA SER A 108 13.26 20.80 -23.70
C SER A 108 12.97 19.68 -24.71
N THR A 109 13.90 19.40 -25.63
CA THR A 109 13.68 18.37 -26.68
C THR A 109 13.62 16.97 -26.09
N GLU A 110 14.60 16.63 -25.23
CA GLU A 110 14.66 15.30 -24.63
C GLU A 110 13.55 15.11 -23.60
N ALA A 111 13.22 16.13 -22.81
CA ALA A 111 12.09 16.10 -21.89
C ALA A 111 10.78 15.77 -22.59
N LYS A 112 10.56 16.37 -23.78
CA LYS A 112 9.38 16.08 -24.59
C LYS A 112 9.34 14.63 -25.05
N ASN A 113 10.45 14.13 -25.61
CA ASN A 113 10.56 12.74 -26.08
C ASN A 113 10.30 11.74 -24.94
N LEU A 114 10.92 11.96 -23.79
CA LEU A 114 10.74 11.12 -22.61
C LEU A 114 9.29 11.13 -22.13
N PHE A 115 8.66 12.31 -22.09
CA PHE A 115 7.28 12.44 -21.65
C PHE A 115 6.27 11.80 -22.60
N GLU A 116 6.49 11.88 -23.92
CA GLU A 116 5.66 11.20 -24.93
C GLU A 116 5.69 9.67 -24.78
N ILE A 117 6.78 9.11 -24.27
CA ILE A 117 6.93 7.65 -24.06
C ILE A 117 6.40 7.21 -22.69
N GLY A 118 6.74 7.93 -21.64
CA GLY A 118 6.55 7.47 -20.27
C GLY A 118 5.55 8.29 -19.45
N GLU A 119 5.00 9.38 -20.03
CA GLU A 119 4.08 10.30 -19.35
C GLU A 119 4.56 10.66 -17.93
N ARG A 120 3.66 10.72 -16.97
CA ARG A 120 4.00 10.99 -15.56
C ARG A 120 4.86 9.92 -14.88
N GLN A 121 5.05 8.75 -15.48
CA GLN A 121 5.87 7.69 -14.88
C GLN A 121 7.35 8.03 -14.81
N ILE A 122 7.81 8.95 -15.67
CA ILE A 122 9.20 9.40 -15.73
C ILE A 122 9.49 10.58 -14.78
N PHE A 123 8.49 11.14 -14.12
CA PHE A 123 8.68 12.27 -13.24
C PHE A 123 9.62 11.94 -12.08
N TYR A 124 10.60 12.83 -11.88
CA TYR A 124 11.57 12.74 -10.79
C TYR A 124 12.04 14.17 -10.43
N PRO A 125 11.22 14.93 -9.68
CA PRO A 125 11.41 16.37 -9.45
C PRO A 125 12.49 16.68 -8.40
N ILE A 126 13.73 16.25 -8.66
CA ILE A 126 14.83 16.37 -7.71
C ILE A 126 15.18 17.83 -7.39
N ASN A 127 15.17 18.72 -8.39
CA ASN A 127 15.52 20.12 -8.18
C ASN A 127 14.42 20.87 -7.41
N PHE A 128 13.14 20.59 -7.70
CA PHE A 128 12.02 21.12 -6.92
C PHE A 128 12.12 20.66 -5.46
N MET A 129 12.38 19.38 -5.21
CA MET A 129 12.52 18.84 -3.84
C MET A 129 13.73 19.45 -3.11
N LEU A 130 14.82 19.72 -3.80
CA LEU A 130 15.96 20.45 -3.22
C LEU A 130 15.55 21.89 -2.80
N ASN A 131 14.78 22.59 -3.61
CA ASN A 131 14.28 23.92 -3.27
C ASN A 131 13.31 23.86 -2.08
N LEU A 132 12.37 22.92 -2.08
CA LEU A 132 11.42 22.69 -1.00
C LEU A 132 12.12 22.41 0.35
N LEU A 133 13.13 21.55 0.34
CA LEU A 133 13.87 21.22 1.56
C LEU A 133 14.72 22.40 2.07
N LYS A 134 15.27 23.23 1.18
CA LYS A 134 15.99 24.45 1.55
C LYS A 134 15.07 25.51 2.16
N ASP A 135 13.82 25.58 1.72
CA ASP A 135 12.80 26.49 2.24
C ASP A 135 12.28 26.01 3.60
N LEU A 136 11.73 24.79 3.68
CA LEU A 136 11.11 24.24 4.88
C LEU A 136 12.12 23.92 5.99
N LYS A 137 13.34 23.52 5.64
CA LYS A 137 14.43 23.13 6.56
C LYS A 137 13.98 22.10 7.59
N PRO A 138 13.48 20.94 7.15
CA PRO A 138 13.09 19.89 8.06
C PRO A 138 14.29 19.25 8.74
N ASP A 139 14.12 18.80 9.99
CA ASP A 139 15.11 18.01 10.72
C ASP A 139 15.06 16.53 10.29
N LEU A 140 13.91 16.07 9.78
CA LEU A 140 13.69 14.72 9.25
C LEU A 140 12.66 14.72 8.12
N VAL A 141 12.92 13.95 7.08
CA VAL A 141 12.00 13.67 5.99
C VAL A 141 11.49 12.23 6.09
N ILE A 142 10.20 12.02 5.91
CA ILE A 142 9.57 10.70 5.90
C ILE A 142 8.75 10.57 4.62
N ALA A 143 9.03 9.55 3.82
CA ALA A 143 8.29 9.29 2.59
C ALA A 143 8.07 7.78 2.40
N THR A 144 7.21 7.39 1.46
CA THR A 144 7.08 5.98 1.09
C THR A 144 8.04 5.61 -0.05
N ASN A 145 7.85 4.43 -0.64
CA ASN A 145 8.75 3.88 -1.67
C ASN A 145 8.38 4.24 -3.12
N ALA A 146 7.43 5.13 -3.36
CA ALA A 146 7.05 5.47 -4.73
C ALA A 146 8.19 6.12 -5.53
N PRO A 147 8.28 5.83 -6.83
CA PRO A 147 9.48 6.15 -7.64
C PRO A 147 9.62 7.62 -8.06
N ARG A 148 8.62 8.45 -7.82
CA ARG A 148 8.58 9.85 -8.31
C ARG A 148 8.96 10.83 -7.20
N SER A 149 8.01 11.66 -6.76
CA SER A 149 8.24 12.73 -5.79
C SER A 149 8.75 12.22 -4.44
N GLU A 150 8.27 11.06 -3.99
CA GLU A 150 8.71 10.46 -2.73
C GLU A 150 10.18 9.99 -2.80
N ARG A 151 10.58 9.33 -3.89
CA ARG A 151 11.97 9.02 -4.14
C ARG A 151 12.82 10.28 -4.26
N ALA A 152 12.37 11.27 -5.02
CA ALA A 152 13.09 12.51 -5.23
C ALA A 152 13.34 13.28 -3.92
N VAL A 153 12.38 13.35 -2.99
CA VAL A 153 12.57 14.02 -1.70
C VAL A 153 13.59 13.29 -0.81
N ILE A 154 13.62 11.96 -0.86
CA ILE A 154 14.61 11.17 -0.11
C ILE A 154 16.02 11.41 -0.68
N ASP A 155 16.18 11.37 -2.00
CA ASP A 155 17.47 11.62 -2.66
C ASP A 155 17.93 13.08 -2.45
N ALA A 156 17.00 14.06 -2.48
CA ALA A 156 17.28 15.45 -2.13
C ALA A 156 17.71 15.61 -0.67
N SER A 157 17.09 14.84 0.24
CA SER A 157 17.47 14.84 1.66
C SER A 157 18.91 14.37 1.85
N PHE A 158 19.31 13.30 1.16
CA PHE A 158 20.70 12.83 1.18
C PHE A 158 21.67 13.91 0.67
N ALA A 159 21.35 14.56 -0.45
CA ALA A 159 22.19 15.62 -1.02
C ALA A 159 22.36 16.84 -0.09
N LEU A 160 21.40 17.10 0.78
CA LEU A 160 21.41 18.20 1.76
C LEU A 160 21.83 17.76 3.17
N ASN A 161 22.26 16.52 3.36
CA ASN A 161 22.57 15.92 4.67
C ASN A 161 21.42 16.00 5.68
N ILE A 162 20.16 15.93 5.21
CA ILE A 162 18.98 15.84 6.03
C ILE A 162 18.68 14.36 6.24
N LYS A 163 18.39 13.96 7.49
CA LYS A 163 17.98 12.58 7.80
C LYS A 163 16.67 12.23 7.12
N SER A 164 16.55 11.00 6.66
CA SER A 164 15.34 10.54 6.00
C SER A 164 14.98 9.09 6.33
N ILE A 165 13.68 8.81 6.33
CA ILE A 165 13.09 7.49 6.49
C ILE A 165 12.27 7.16 5.25
N CYS A 166 12.46 5.97 4.69
CA CYS A 166 11.57 5.39 3.70
C CYS A 166 10.70 4.32 4.37
N LEU A 167 9.37 4.52 4.37
CA LEU A 167 8.40 3.49 4.78
C LEU A 167 8.02 2.65 3.57
N ILE A 168 8.29 1.35 3.63
CA ILE A 168 7.90 0.41 2.58
C ILE A 168 6.46 -0.02 2.83
N ASP A 169 5.61 0.17 1.82
CA ASP A 169 4.19 -0.18 1.91
C ASP A 169 3.95 -1.70 1.94
N LEU A 170 4.60 -2.47 1.04
CA LEU A 170 4.45 -3.92 0.94
C LEU A 170 5.81 -4.63 0.91
N PHE A 171 6.29 -5.05 -0.26
CA PHE A 171 7.42 -5.99 -0.39
C PHE A 171 8.65 -5.40 -1.12
N ALA A 172 8.53 -4.21 -1.70
CA ALA A 172 9.57 -3.52 -2.46
C ALA A 172 10.18 -4.35 -3.61
N LEU A 173 9.39 -5.21 -4.27
CA LEU A 173 9.87 -6.15 -5.28
C LEU A 173 10.34 -5.47 -6.58
N GLN A 174 9.88 -4.26 -6.85
CA GLN A 174 10.32 -3.46 -8.00
C GLN A 174 11.25 -2.32 -7.56
N GLU A 175 10.97 -1.77 -6.40
CA GLU A 175 11.62 -0.58 -5.83
C GLU A 175 13.01 -0.88 -5.22
N PHE A 176 13.37 -2.16 -5.03
CA PHE A 176 14.70 -2.51 -4.52
C PHE A 176 15.83 -1.90 -5.35
N LYS A 177 15.60 -1.59 -6.64
CA LYS A 177 16.58 -1.01 -7.57
C LYS A 177 17.17 0.32 -7.06
N TRP A 178 16.39 1.10 -6.31
CA TRP A 178 16.87 2.33 -5.67
C TRP A 178 16.94 2.23 -4.15
N ILE A 179 16.03 1.49 -3.50
CA ILE A 179 16.00 1.34 -2.04
C ILE A 179 17.23 0.62 -1.52
N SER A 180 17.78 -0.32 -2.27
CA SER A 180 18.99 -1.06 -1.88
C SER A 180 20.26 -0.23 -1.99
N HIS A 181 20.24 0.93 -2.65
CA HIS A 181 21.40 1.80 -2.75
C HIS A 181 21.78 2.34 -1.36
N PRO A 182 23.06 2.29 -0.95
CA PRO A 182 23.49 2.68 0.40
C PRO A 182 23.22 4.14 0.76
N ASN A 183 23.09 5.01 -0.24
CA ASN A 183 22.82 6.45 -0.06
C ASN A 183 21.34 6.79 -0.09
N PHE A 184 20.45 5.81 -0.30
CA PHE A 184 19.02 6.02 -0.28
C PHE A 184 18.47 5.91 1.14
N ALA A 185 17.85 6.94 1.67
CA ALA A 185 17.31 7.07 3.02
C ALA A 185 18.30 6.71 4.17
N SER A 186 18.23 7.41 5.27
CA SER A 186 19.00 7.09 6.49
C SER A 186 18.55 5.75 7.11
N LYS A 187 17.22 5.51 7.07
CA LYS A 187 16.59 4.26 7.50
C LYS A 187 15.50 3.84 6.54
N VAL A 188 15.30 2.54 6.42
CA VAL A 188 14.22 1.90 5.66
C VAL A 188 13.40 1.07 6.63
N PHE A 189 12.10 1.33 6.71
CA PHE A 189 11.17 0.62 7.57
C PHE A 189 10.34 -0.33 6.74
N VAL A 190 10.32 -1.59 7.13
CA VAL A 190 9.75 -2.68 6.33
C VAL A 190 8.66 -3.44 7.07
N LEU A 191 7.80 -4.09 6.29
CA LEU A 191 6.64 -4.83 6.76
C LEU A 191 7.03 -5.99 7.70
N ASN A 192 8.02 -6.79 7.32
CA ASN A 192 8.40 -8.01 8.05
C ASN A 192 9.86 -8.40 7.78
N GLN A 193 10.32 -9.47 8.45
CA GLN A 193 11.66 -9.98 8.31
C GLN A 193 12.02 -10.43 6.89
N SER A 194 11.05 -11.01 6.15
CA SER A 194 11.30 -11.48 4.77
C SER A 194 11.64 -10.33 3.83
N VAL A 195 10.98 -9.17 3.99
CA VAL A 195 11.32 -7.95 3.21
C VAL A 195 12.68 -7.41 3.60
N LYS A 196 13.02 -7.43 4.89
CA LYS A 196 14.38 -7.08 5.35
C LYS A 196 15.42 -7.98 4.72
N ASP A 197 15.26 -9.29 4.79
CA ASP A 197 16.20 -10.27 4.25
C ASP A 197 16.35 -10.12 2.73
N PHE A 198 15.24 -9.84 2.03
CA PHE A 198 15.25 -9.54 0.61
C PHE A 198 16.09 -8.30 0.29
N LEU A 199 15.87 -7.16 0.95
CA LEU A 199 16.65 -5.94 0.72
C LEU A 199 18.12 -6.10 1.10
N VAL A 200 18.43 -6.85 2.16
CA VAL A 200 19.81 -7.20 2.52
C VAL A 200 20.47 -8.04 1.42
N SER A 201 19.76 -9.02 0.85
CA SER A 201 20.24 -9.82 -0.28
C SER A 201 20.51 -8.99 -1.55
N LYS A 202 19.89 -7.80 -1.65
CA LYS A 202 20.08 -6.82 -2.74
C LYS A 202 21.16 -5.77 -2.41
N GLY A 203 21.83 -5.87 -1.28
CA GLY A 203 22.98 -5.02 -0.93
C GLY A 203 22.71 -3.94 0.13
N ARG A 204 21.47 -3.81 0.64
CA ARG A 204 21.19 -2.85 1.72
C ARG A 204 21.80 -3.34 3.05
N LYS A 205 22.43 -2.44 3.80
CA LYS A 205 22.95 -2.79 5.12
C LYS A 205 21.83 -3.14 6.10
N SER A 206 21.95 -4.26 6.80
CA SER A 206 20.96 -4.74 7.76
C SER A 206 20.63 -3.72 8.86
N ASN A 207 21.64 -2.96 9.33
CA ASN A 207 21.48 -1.94 10.37
C ASN A 207 20.68 -0.71 9.91
N ASP A 208 20.53 -0.51 8.59
CA ASP A 208 19.73 0.59 8.04
C ASP A 208 18.27 0.19 7.85
N ILE A 209 17.91 -1.07 8.13
CA ILE A 209 16.56 -1.60 7.96
C ILE A 209 15.98 -1.99 9.31
N ALA A 210 14.81 -1.41 9.64
CA ALA A 210 14.00 -1.79 10.80
C ALA A 210 12.73 -2.51 10.38
N VAL A 211 12.38 -3.59 11.09
CA VAL A 211 11.10 -4.29 10.90
C VAL A 211 10.08 -3.64 11.81
N THR A 212 9.25 -2.78 11.25
CA THR A 212 8.22 -2.02 11.98
C THR A 212 6.80 -2.54 11.74
N GLY A 213 6.57 -3.22 10.64
CA GLY A 213 5.22 -3.41 10.11
C GLY A 213 4.77 -2.19 9.31
N ASN A 214 3.53 -2.25 8.83
CA ASN A 214 2.88 -1.15 8.12
C ASN A 214 1.75 -0.57 8.97
N PRO A 215 1.80 0.71 9.35
CA PRO A 215 0.78 1.36 10.20
C PRO A 215 -0.65 1.25 9.69
N ALA A 216 -0.88 1.15 8.37
CA ALA A 216 -2.23 0.96 7.81
C ALA A 216 -2.94 -0.28 8.36
N PHE A 217 -2.18 -1.30 8.76
CA PHE A 217 -2.74 -2.57 9.24
C PHE A 217 -2.97 -2.62 10.75
N ASP A 218 -2.57 -1.61 11.51
CA ASP A 218 -2.83 -1.55 12.96
C ASP A 218 -4.33 -1.61 13.28
N SER A 219 -5.17 -1.08 12.39
CA SER A 219 -6.63 -1.09 12.54
C SER A 219 -7.23 -2.49 12.62
N ILE A 220 -6.56 -3.51 12.07
CA ILE A 220 -7.00 -4.91 12.14
C ILE A 220 -7.21 -5.35 13.61
N PHE A 221 -6.43 -4.81 14.54
CA PHE A 221 -6.42 -5.20 15.95
C PHE A 221 -7.10 -4.19 16.87
N HIS A 222 -7.79 -3.18 16.34
CA HIS A 222 -8.53 -2.24 17.17
C HIS A 222 -9.63 -2.95 17.96
N ALA A 223 -9.83 -2.58 19.23
CA ALA A 223 -10.81 -3.20 20.11
C ALA A 223 -12.21 -3.23 19.49
N GLU A 224 -12.62 -2.12 18.86
CA GLU A 224 -13.90 -2.03 18.15
C GLU A 224 -14.04 -3.08 17.02
N ILE A 225 -12.98 -3.33 16.26
CA ILE A 225 -12.97 -4.36 15.19
C ILE A 225 -13.15 -5.75 15.80
N LEU A 226 -12.45 -6.05 16.90
CA LEU A 226 -12.56 -7.33 17.60
C LEU A 226 -13.94 -7.55 18.21
N GLU A 227 -14.53 -6.51 18.82
CA GLU A 227 -15.90 -6.57 19.34
C GLU A 227 -16.93 -6.76 18.24
N ASN A 228 -16.80 -6.02 17.14
CA ASN A 228 -17.68 -6.16 15.98
C ASN A 228 -17.53 -7.55 15.33
N SER A 229 -16.33 -8.10 15.29
CA SER A 229 -16.10 -9.47 14.79
C SER A 229 -16.81 -10.50 15.63
N ALA A 230 -16.78 -10.37 16.96
CA ALA A 230 -17.48 -11.29 17.86
C ALA A 230 -19.00 -11.26 17.67
N LYS A 231 -19.58 -10.06 17.44
CA LYS A 231 -21.00 -9.90 17.10
C LYS A 231 -21.32 -10.51 15.74
N LEU A 232 -20.53 -10.18 14.72
CA LEU A 232 -20.69 -10.66 13.35
C LEU A 232 -20.59 -12.20 13.27
N ARG A 233 -19.65 -12.78 14.02
CA ARG A 233 -19.49 -14.24 14.10
C ARG A 233 -20.75 -14.91 14.66
N LYS A 234 -21.35 -14.36 15.70
CA LYS A 234 -22.60 -14.90 16.28
C LYS A 234 -23.80 -14.74 15.34
N GLN A 235 -23.90 -13.65 14.61
CA GLN A 235 -25.06 -13.31 13.79
C GLN A 235 -25.03 -14.00 12.42
N LYS A 236 -23.85 -14.10 11.78
CA LYS A 236 -23.73 -14.48 10.38
C LYS A 236 -22.81 -15.68 10.14
N TYR A 237 -21.71 -15.78 10.89
CA TYR A 237 -20.63 -16.74 10.63
C TYR A 237 -20.48 -17.79 11.72
N MET A 238 -21.61 -18.29 12.26
CA MET A 238 -21.65 -19.24 13.36
C MET A 238 -20.89 -20.55 13.10
N ASN A 239 -20.40 -21.15 14.16
CA ASN A 239 -19.21 -21.96 14.34
C ASN A 239 -19.29 -23.46 13.97
N GLU A 240 -20.31 -23.91 13.29
CA GLU A 240 -20.44 -25.35 12.97
C GLU A 240 -19.65 -25.78 11.71
N LYS A 241 -19.32 -24.79 10.84
CA LYS A 241 -18.61 -25.02 9.58
C LYS A 241 -17.32 -24.21 9.52
N VAL A 242 -16.32 -24.72 8.82
CA VAL A 242 -15.10 -23.96 8.50
C VAL A 242 -15.44 -22.87 7.50
N ASN A 243 -15.22 -21.61 7.88
CA ASN A 243 -15.48 -20.44 7.05
C ASN A 243 -14.29 -20.17 6.13
N ILE A 244 -14.53 -20.28 4.83
CA ILE A 244 -13.56 -19.97 3.77
C ILE A 244 -13.97 -18.66 3.12
N LEU A 245 -13.14 -17.63 3.19
CA LEU A 245 -13.29 -16.43 2.38
C LEU A 245 -12.63 -16.63 1.03
N PHE A 246 -13.30 -16.27 -0.05
CA PHE A 246 -12.67 -15.97 -1.32
C PHE A 246 -12.79 -14.48 -1.60
N ALA A 247 -11.66 -13.76 -1.51
CA ALA A 247 -11.58 -12.35 -1.91
C ALA A 247 -11.20 -12.28 -3.40
N SER A 248 -12.22 -12.04 -4.21
CA SER A 248 -12.09 -11.93 -5.66
C SER A 248 -11.36 -10.65 -6.06
N GLN A 249 -10.79 -10.64 -7.24
CA GLN A 249 -10.13 -9.49 -7.86
C GLN A 249 -10.45 -9.47 -9.35
N VAL A 250 -10.13 -8.34 -10.01
CA VAL A 250 -10.15 -8.26 -11.48
C VAL A 250 -8.86 -8.84 -12.03
N GLU A 251 -8.98 -9.71 -13.02
CA GLU A 251 -7.86 -10.20 -13.82
C GLU A 251 -7.93 -9.54 -15.19
N PRO A 252 -6.94 -8.75 -15.62
CA PRO A 252 -6.97 -8.10 -16.91
C PRO A 252 -6.57 -9.08 -18.04
N VAL A 253 -6.95 -8.73 -19.26
CA VAL A 253 -6.56 -9.49 -20.47
C VAL A 253 -5.07 -9.38 -20.76
N ILE A 254 -4.46 -8.23 -20.45
CA ILE A 254 -3.03 -7.98 -20.65
C ILE A 254 -2.49 -7.31 -19.39
N HIS A 255 -1.31 -7.78 -18.97
CA HIS A 255 -0.61 -7.19 -17.82
C HIS A 255 -0.25 -5.71 -18.10
N PRO A 256 -0.53 -4.75 -17.17
CA PRO A 256 -0.35 -3.32 -17.45
C PRO A 256 1.11 -2.89 -17.71
N PHE A 257 2.10 -3.68 -17.30
CA PHE A 257 3.52 -3.34 -17.41
C PHE A 257 4.34 -4.35 -18.23
N THR A 258 3.73 -5.46 -18.68
CA THR A 258 4.35 -6.47 -19.52
C THR A 258 3.44 -6.82 -20.70
N SER A 259 3.88 -7.65 -21.61
CA SER A 259 3.05 -8.15 -22.72
C SER A 259 2.33 -9.47 -22.38
N GLU A 260 2.33 -9.86 -21.12
CA GLU A 260 1.76 -11.11 -20.66
C GLU A 260 0.24 -11.09 -20.78
N ILE A 261 -0.34 -12.19 -21.28
CA ILE A 261 -1.77 -12.33 -21.48
C ILE A 261 -2.39 -13.03 -20.27
N GLY A 262 -3.37 -12.38 -19.65
CA GLY A 262 -4.14 -12.88 -18.50
C GLY A 262 -5.41 -13.61 -18.92
N ASP A 263 -5.95 -14.38 -18.00
CA ASP A 263 -7.25 -15.05 -18.16
C ASP A 263 -8.34 -14.24 -17.46
N TYR A 264 -9.03 -13.40 -18.19
CA TYR A 264 -10.13 -12.56 -17.68
C TYR A 264 -11.19 -13.34 -16.87
N HIS A 265 -11.41 -14.62 -17.21
CA HIS A 265 -12.36 -15.50 -16.49
C HIS A 265 -11.75 -16.22 -15.29
N LEU A 266 -10.49 -15.98 -14.97
CA LEU A 266 -9.82 -16.67 -13.86
C LEU A 266 -10.52 -16.49 -12.51
N PRO A 267 -11.03 -15.30 -12.12
CA PRO A 267 -11.77 -15.13 -10.88
C PRO A 267 -13.03 -16.00 -10.80
N GLU A 268 -13.80 -16.06 -11.89
CA GLU A 268 -15.02 -16.86 -11.99
C GLU A 268 -14.71 -18.38 -11.93
N LYS A 269 -13.64 -18.82 -12.60
CA LYS A 269 -13.18 -20.22 -12.55
C LYS A 269 -12.79 -20.62 -11.13
N ASN A 270 -12.09 -19.74 -10.41
CA ASN A 270 -11.68 -19.97 -9.03
C ASN A 270 -12.88 -20.01 -8.08
N GLU A 271 -13.82 -19.08 -8.23
CA GLU A 271 -15.08 -19.09 -7.47
C GLU A 271 -15.85 -20.41 -7.70
N LYS A 272 -16.02 -20.82 -8.95
CA LYS A 272 -16.69 -22.07 -9.29
C LYS A 272 -16.01 -23.29 -8.65
N MET A 273 -14.69 -23.34 -8.66
CA MET A 273 -13.96 -24.43 -7.98
C MET A 273 -14.27 -24.47 -6.49
N LEU A 274 -14.35 -23.32 -5.81
CA LEU A 274 -14.63 -23.24 -4.38
C LEU A 274 -16.10 -23.56 -4.07
N ARG A 275 -17.04 -23.11 -4.90
CA ARG A 275 -18.46 -23.50 -4.81
C ARG A 275 -18.62 -25.01 -4.94
N ASP A 276 -18.04 -25.64 -5.97
CA ASP A 276 -18.02 -27.10 -6.15
C ASP A 276 -17.45 -27.85 -4.94
N PHE A 277 -16.48 -27.23 -4.25
CA PHE A 277 -15.88 -27.81 -3.06
C PHE A 277 -16.85 -27.82 -1.87
N VAL A 278 -17.46 -26.67 -1.55
CA VAL A 278 -18.32 -26.55 -0.36
C VAL A 278 -19.66 -27.25 -0.56
N GLU A 279 -20.17 -27.39 -1.78
CA GLU A 279 -21.38 -28.16 -2.09
C GLU A 279 -21.19 -29.64 -1.88
N LYS A 280 -19.98 -30.17 -2.07
CA LYS A 280 -19.63 -31.59 -1.88
C LYS A 280 -19.10 -31.91 -0.48
N ASN A 281 -18.97 -30.90 0.40
CA ASN A 281 -18.37 -31.04 1.71
C ASN A 281 -19.12 -30.19 2.76
N ASP A 282 -20.13 -30.74 3.44
CA ASP A 282 -21.00 -30.00 4.37
C ASP A 282 -20.31 -29.34 5.56
N GLY A 283 -19.09 -29.72 5.88
CA GLY A 283 -18.32 -29.15 6.98
C GLY A 283 -17.68 -27.79 6.65
N TYR A 284 -18.00 -27.18 5.50
CA TYR A 284 -17.41 -25.92 5.05
C TYR A 284 -18.49 -24.94 4.59
N ARG A 285 -18.15 -23.66 4.66
CA ARG A 285 -18.94 -22.53 4.15
C ARG A 285 -18.03 -21.63 3.35
N LEU A 286 -18.47 -21.19 2.17
CA LEU A 286 -17.77 -20.20 1.34
C LEU A 286 -18.37 -18.82 1.56
N ILE A 287 -17.54 -17.86 1.81
CA ILE A 287 -17.88 -16.43 1.84
C ILE A 287 -17.23 -15.79 0.64
N LEU A 288 -18.03 -15.12 -0.19
CA LEU A 288 -17.54 -14.39 -1.37
C LEU A 288 -17.49 -12.91 -1.08
N ARG A 289 -16.36 -12.28 -1.38
CA ARG A 289 -16.20 -10.84 -1.38
C ARG A 289 -15.63 -10.39 -2.71
N TYR A 290 -16.43 -9.69 -3.48
CA TYR A 290 -16.03 -9.18 -4.78
C TYR A 290 -15.25 -7.87 -4.63
N HIS A 291 -14.34 -7.61 -5.58
CA HIS A 291 -13.64 -6.34 -5.65
C HIS A 291 -14.65 -5.20 -5.94
N PRO A 292 -14.50 -4.00 -5.34
CA PRO A 292 -15.45 -2.89 -5.53
C PRO A 292 -15.71 -2.51 -6.99
N SER A 293 -14.76 -2.74 -7.90
CA SER A 293 -14.92 -2.50 -9.34
C SER A 293 -15.60 -3.63 -10.11
N GLN A 294 -15.91 -4.78 -9.44
CA GLN A 294 -16.61 -5.90 -10.09
C GLN A 294 -18.11 -5.72 -9.94
N THR A 295 -18.84 -5.81 -11.05
CA THR A 295 -20.30 -5.96 -11.07
C THR A 295 -20.62 -7.42 -11.33
N VAL A 296 -20.97 -8.16 -10.29
CA VAL A 296 -21.23 -9.61 -10.35
C VAL A 296 -22.62 -9.90 -9.83
N PHE A 297 -23.35 -10.76 -10.53
CA PHE A 297 -24.59 -11.32 -10.01
C PHE A 297 -24.25 -12.44 -9.01
N PHE A 298 -24.65 -12.24 -7.74
CA PHE A 298 -24.43 -13.24 -6.70
C PHE A 298 -25.51 -14.32 -6.73
N GLU A 299 -25.11 -15.53 -7.04
CA GLU A 299 -25.97 -16.72 -6.92
C GLU A 299 -25.89 -17.27 -5.49
N LYS A 300 -27.01 -17.22 -4.78
CA LYS A 300 -27.11 -17.72 -3.40
C LYS A 300 -27.22 -19.24 -3.38
N SER A 301 -26.48 -19.90 -2.50
CA SER A 301 -26.70 -21.32 -2.15
C SER A 301 -26.59 -21.53 -0.63
N GLU A 302 -26.93 -22.71 -0.12
CA GLU A 302 -26.96 -23.00 1.32
C GLU A 302 -25.59 -22.77 1.98
N ASN A 303 -24.53 -23.19 1.31
CA ASN A 303 -23.17 -23.12 1.81
C ASN A 303 -22.37 -21.91 1.31
N VAL A 304 -23.01 -20.94 0.60
CA VAL A 304 -22.33 -19.78 0.04
C VAL A 304 -23.01 -18.49 0.50
N LEU A 305 -22.26 -17.63 1.13
CA LEU A 305 -22.69 -16.31 1.61
C LEU A 305 -21.97 -15.21 0.85
N LEU A 306 -22.61 -14.03 0.76
CA LEU A 306 -22.00 -12.80 0.28
C LEU A 306 -21.53 -11.94 1.47
N SER A 307 -20.30 -11.45 1.43
CA SER A 307 -19.83 -10.31 2.22
C SER A 307 -19.99 -9.06 1.36
N PRO A 308 -20.98 -8.19 1.65
CA PRO A 308 -21.23 -7.00 0.86
C PRO A 308 -20.12 -5.94 1.09
N PRO A 309 -19.96 -4.95 0.19
CA PRO A 309 -18.89 -3.95 0.28
C PRO A 309 -18.91 -3.11 1.55
N ASP A 310 -20.09 -2.85 2.13
CA ASP A 310 -20.30 -2.10 3.36
C ASP A 310 -20.01 -2.90 4.64
N GLU A 311 -19.86 -4.23 4.56
CA GLU A 311 -19.41 -5.04 5.69
C GLU A 311 -17.94 -4.78 5.98
N SER A 312 -17.59 -4.49 7.25
CA SER A 312 -16.20 -4.27 7.67
C SER A 312 -15.30 -5.46 7.30
N LEU A 313 -14.34 -5.24 6.41
CA LEU A 313 -13.37 -6.26 5.98
C LEU A 313 -12.62 -6.85 7.17
N HIS A 314 -12.06 -6.00 8.04
CA HIS A 314 -11.26 -6.46 9.18
C HIS A 314 -12.11 -7.27 10.17
N SER A 315 -13.34 -6.82 10.48
CA SER A 315 -14.23 -7.59 11.36
C SER A 315 -14.59 -8.93 10.74
N MET A 316 -14.85 -8.99 9.44
CA MET A 316 -15.15 -10.22 8.72
C MET A 316 -13.93 -11.14 8.68
N LEU A 317 -12.70 -10.64 8.44
CA LEU A 317 -11.48 -11.44 8.44
C LEU A 317 -11.28 -12.19 9.76
N HIS A 318 -11.58 -11.58 10.91
CA HIS A 318 -11.51 -12.26 12.21
C HIS A 318 -12.52 -13.41 12.33
N CYS A 319 -13.60 -13.42 11.55
CA CYS A 319 -14.57 -14.49 11.51
C CYS A 319 -14.17 -15.68 10.61
N MET A 320 -13.13 -15.52 9.81
CA MET A 320 -12.70 -16.54 8.83
C MET A 320 -11.68 -17.51 9.43
N ASP A 321 -11.69 -18.74 8.93
CA ASP A 321 -10.73 -19.79 9.29
C ASP A 321 -9.65 -19.93 8.20
N ILE A 322 -10.06 -19.80 6.94
CA ILE A 322 -9.18 -19.86 5.76
C ILE A 322 -9.54 -18.72 4.83
N VAL A 323 -8.54 -18.05 4.29
CA VAL A 323 -8.71 -17.01 3.28
C VAL A 323 -8.02 -17.43 1.98
N VAL A 324 -8.77 -17.42 0.90
CA VAL A 324 -8.28 -17.76 -0.45
C VAL A 324 -8.27 -16.48 -1.28
N VAL A 325 -7.13 -16.21 -1.89
CA VAL A 325 -6.93 -15.05 -2.79
C VAL A 325 -6.19 -15.49 -4.05
N MET A 326 -6.09 -14.64 -5.03
CA MET A 326 -5.04 -14.71 -6.04
C MET A 326 -3.88 -13.80 -5.58
N THR A 327 -3.96 -12.50 -5.86
CA THR A 327 -2.93 -11.51 -5.46
C THR A 327 -3.50 -10.32 -4.67
N SER A 328 -4.75 -10.42 -4.22
CA SER A 328 -5.42 -9.37 -3.46
C SER A 328 -4.71 -9.06 -2.13
N THR A 329 -4.60 -7.77 -1.77
CA THR A 329 -4.06 -7.31 -0.47
C THR A 329 -4.82 -7.87 0.73
N VAL A 330 -6.07 -8.30 0.54
CA VAL A 330 -6.86 -9.02 1.55
C VAL A 330 -6.14 -10.27 2.06
N GLY A 331 -5.34 -10.93 1.21
CA GLY A 331 -4.50 -12.07 1.62
C GLY A 331 -3.44 -11.67 2.66
N LEU A 332 -2.78 -10.52 2.46
CA LEU A 332 -1.81 -10.01 3.42
C LEU A 332 -2.49 -9.58 4.73
N GLU A 333 -3.62 -8.88 4.65
CA GLU A 333 -4.40 -8.47 5.82
C GLU A 333 -4.88 -9.68 6.63
N ALA A 334 -5.33 -10.72 5.95
CA ALA A 334 -5.70 -12.00 6.59
C ALA A 334 -4.51 -12.68 7.27
N TYR A 335 -3.35 -12.72 6.63
CA TYR A 335 -2.11 -13.25 7.22
C TYR A 335 -1.72 -12.47 8.49
N LEU A 336 -1.76 -11.14 8.44
CA LEU A 336 -1.49 -10.28 9.59
C LEU A 336 -2.51 -10.50 10.72
N ALA A 337 -3.80 -10.70 10.38
CA ALA A 337 -4.84 -11.09 11.32
C ALA A 337 -4.68 -12.52 11.89
N GLY A 338 -3.59 -13.21 11.55
CA GLY A 338 -3.28 -14.56 12.03
C GLY A 338 -4.08 -15.68 11.37
N LYS A 339 -4.69 -15.39 10.20
CA LYS A 339 -5.49 -16.38 9.47
C LYS A 339 -4.65 -17.24 8.55
N ASN A 340 -5.18 -18.44 8.22
CA ASN A 340 -4.56 -19.28 7.21
C ASN A 340 -4.88 -18.75 5.81
N VAL A 341 -3.86 -18.49 5.01
CA VAL A 341 -4.01 -17.93 3.66
C VAL A 341 -3.57 -18.94 2.61
N ILE A 342 -4.37 -19.10 1.57
CA ILE A 342 -4.03 -19.84 0.34
C ILE A 342 -4.01 -18.84 -0.81
N SER A 343 -2.93 -18.81 -1.57
CA SER A 343 -2.89 -18.07 -2.84
C SER A 343 -3.03 -19.01 -4.03
N ILE A 344 -3.90 -18.68 -4.98
CA ILE A 344 -4.02 -19.39 -6.26
C ILE A 344 -3.07 -18.69 -7.23
N ASP A 345 -1.87 -19.27 -7.38
CA ASP A 345 -0.73 -18.68 -8.05
C ASP A 345 -0.79 -18.89 -9.59
N THR A 346 -1.92 -18.49 -10.18
CA THR A 346 -2.19 -18.58 -11.63
C THR A 346 -2.56 -17.23 -12.26
N SER A 347 -2.59 -16.15 -11.46
CA SER A 347 -2.79 -14.78 -11.91
C SER A 347 -1.52 -14.26 -12.60
N ILE A 348 -1.68 -13.40 -13.61
CA ILE A 348 -0.55 -12.70 -14.23
C ILE A 348 0.19 -11.78 -13.26
N PHE A 349 -0.44 -11.42 -12.12
CA PHE A 349 0.18 -10.63 -11.06
C PHE A 349 0.91 -11.48 -10.00
N THR A 350 0.97 -12.81 -10.16
CA THR A 350 1.58 -13.69 -9.15
C THR A 350 3.03 -13.31 -8.87
N ASP A 351 3.80 -12.98 -9.90
CA ASP A 351 5.20 -12.58 -9.77
C ASP A 351 5.40 -11.18 -9.16
N ASP A 352 4.38 -10.33 -9.22
CA ASP A 352 4.42 -8.99 -8.63
C ASP A 352 4.21 -9.03 -7.10
N VAL A 353 3.52 -10.06 -6.57
CA VAL A 353 3.14 -10.13 -5.16
C VAL A 353 3.87 -11.24 -4.41
N ARG A 354 4.08 -12.41 -5.02
CA ARG A 354 4.89 -13.54 -4.50
C ARG A 354 4.51 -14.01 -3.09
N TYR A 355 3.24 -14.02 -2.72
CA TYR A 355 2.78 -14.35 -1.38
C TYR A 355 3.32 -15.67 -0.84
N ALA A 356 3.34 -16.72 -1.66
CA ALA A 356 3.84 -18.02 -1.24
C ALA A 356 5.34 -18.01 -0.92
N SER A 357 6.17 -17.38 -1.75
CA SER A 357 7.62 -17.31 -1.54
C SER A 357 8.02 -16.39 -0.38
N LEU A 358 7.14 -15.42 -0.04
CA LEU A 358 7.32 -14.51 1.09
C LEU A 358 6.71 -15.05 2.40
N GLY A 359 6.20 -16.28 2.41
CA GLY A 359 5.66 -16.92 3.60
C GLY A 359 4.32 -16.36 4.08
N VAL A 360 3.62 -15.57 3.25
CA VAL A 360 2.30 -15.00 3.55
C VAL A 360 1.20 -16.02 3.35
N SER A 361 1.34 -16.91 2.36
CA SER A 361 0.31 -17.88 2.00
C SER A 361 0.89 -19.25 1.70
N LYS A 362 -0.01 -20.24 1.55
CA LYS A 362 0.29 -21.47 0.85
C LYS A 362 -0.10 -21.32 -0.62
N GLY A 363 0.88 -21.28 -1.52
CA GLY A 363 0.66 -21.24 -2.97
C GLY A 363 0.09 -22.55 -3.50
N VAL A 364 -0.85 -22.46 -4.42
CA VAL A 364 -1.44 -23.59 -5.17
C VAL A 364 -1.68 -23.16 -6.62
N THR A 365 -1.55 -24.12 -7.56
CA THR A 365 -1.69 -23.80 -8.99
C THR A 365 -2.87 -24.53 -9.66
N ASN A 366 -3.54 -25.44 -8.95
CA ASN A 366 -4.62 -26.24 -9.52
C ASN A 366 -5.65 -26.68 -8.47
N LYS A 367 -6.80 -27.15 -8.95
CA LYS A 367 -7.94 -27.61 -8.14
C LYS A 367 -7.56 -28.67 -7.10
N ARG A 368 -6.69 -29.62 -7.46
CA ARG A 368 -6.29 -30.73 -6.56
C ARG A 368 -5.48 -30.21 -5.39
N GLU A 369 -4.53 -29.32 -5.65
CA GLU A 369 -3.71 -28.68 -4.63
C GLU A 369 -4.55 -27.80 -3.71
N LEU A 370 -5.47 -26.98 -4.27
CA LEU A 370 -6.39 -26.15 -3.53
C LEU A 370 -7.22 -26.97 -2.53
N PHE A 371 -7.86 -28.03 -2.99
CA PHE A 371 -8.69 -28.89 -2.14
C PHE A 371 -7.87 -29.64 -1.08
N SER A 372 -6.66 -30.05 -1.41
CA SER A 372 -5.73 -30.68 -0.47
C SER A 372 -5.30 -29.68 0.61
N ALA A 373 -4.97 -28.43 0.22
CA ALA A 373 -4.60 -27.39 1.15
C ALA A 373 -5.73 -27.05 2.13
N ILE A 374 -6.96 -26.87 1.64
CA ILE A 374 -8.14 -26.58 2.48
C ILE A 374 -8.35 -27.70 3.51
N ARG A 375 -8.33 -28.99 3.07
CA ARG A 375 -8.51 -30.13 3.99
C ARG A 375 -7.37 -30.26 5.00
N ARG A 376 -6.15 -29.94 4.63
CA ARG A 376 -5.00 -29.93 5.53
C ARG A 376 -5.16 -28.87 6.60
N LEU A 377 -5.46 -27.62 6.21
CA LEU A 377 -5.65 -26.50 7.14
C LEU A 377 -6.78 -26.77 8.14
N ARG A 378 -7.91 -27.36 7.69
CA ARG A 378 -8.99 -27.78 8.61
C ARG A 378 -8.47 -28.71 9.74
N ARG A 379 -7.58 -29.64 9.41
CA ARG A 379 -7.02 -30.56 10.42
C ARG A 379 -6.07 -29.84 11.41
N GLU A 380 -5.47 -28.77 10.96
CA GLU A 380 -4.57 -27.94 11.78
C GLU A 380 -5.36 -26.99 12.69
N LEU A 381 -6.57 -26.53 12.29
CA LEU A 381 -7.46 -25.69 13.12
C LEU A 381 -7.95 -26.42 14.40
N ASN A 382 -8.04 -27.73 14.38
CA ASN A 382 -8.49 -28.53 15.51
C ASN A 382 -7.37 -28.83 16.53
N LYS A 383 -6.16 -28.39 16.31
CA LYS A 383 -5.07 -28.44 17.28
C LYS A 383 -5.11 -27.14 18.05
N ASP A 384 -5.28 -27.22 19.37
CA ASP A 384 -5.33 -26.09 20.30
C ASP A 384 -4.23 -25.07 19.98
N ALA A 385 -4.57 -24.10 19.13
CA ALA A 385 -3.68 -22.99 18.87
C ALA A 385 -3.92 -22.00 19.99
N GLU A 386 -2.93 -21.80 20.86
CA GLU A 386 -2.93 -20.65 21.75
C GLU A 386 -3.21 -19.37 20.95
N PRO A 387 -4.07 -18.47 21.46
CA PRO A 387 -4.34 -17.22 20.78
C PRO A 387 -3.01 -16.49 20.56
N LYS A 388 -2.66 -16.27 19.29
CA LYS A 388 -1.49 -15.47 18.96
C LYS A 388 -1.65 -14.11 19.65
N SER A 389 -0.63 -13.68 20.41
CA SER A 389 -0.60 -12.36 21.02
C SER A 389 -0.84 -11.30 19.96
N THR A 390 -1.64 -10.28 20.29
CA THR A 390 -1.81 -9.11 19.41
C THR A 390 -0.43 -8.54 19.09
N PRO A 391 -0.07 -8.37 17.82
CA PRO A 391 1.23 -7.82 17.47
C PRO A 391 1.35 -6.39 17.98
N GLU A 392 2.57 -6.00 18.33
CA GLU A 392 2.87 -4.63 18.71
C GLU A 392 2.59 -3.68 17.54
N SER A 393 1.94 -2.54 17.84
CA SER A 393 1.52 -1.56 16.84
C SER A 393 2.69 -1.10 15.96
N ALA A 394 2.50 -1.23 14.64
CA ALA A 394 3.46 -0.74 13.65
C ALA A 394 3.66 0.78 13.76
N THR A 395 2.57 1.52 14.05
CA THR A 395 2.63 2.96 14.29
C THR A 395 3.59 3.31 15.43
N LEU A 396 3.54 2.57 16.56
CA LEU A 396 4.44 2.82 17.69
C LEU A 396 5.89 2.52 17.33
N LYS A 397 6.17 1.39 16.67
CA LYS A 397 7.53 1.05 16.21
C LYS A 397 8.11 2.09 15.24
N VAL A 398 7.27 2.64 14.36
CA VAL A 398 7.70 3.73 13.46
C VAL A 398 8.02 4.99 14.26
N CYS A 399 7.20 5.36 15.26
CA CYS A 399 7.48 6.49 16.14
C CYS A 399 8.80 6.31 16.90
N ASP A 400 9.03 5.13 17.50
CA ASP A 400 10.28 4.82 18.19
C ASP A 400 11.50 4.94 17.28
N GLY A 401 11.38 4.50 16.02
CA GLY A 401 12.43 4.66 15.03
C GLY A 401 12.70 6.11 14.61
N ILE A 402 11.64 6.95 14.59
CA ILE A 402 11.78 8.41 14.38
C ILE A 402 12.54 9.04 15.56
N ASP A 403 12.13 8.73 16.80
CA ASP A 403 12.77 9.25 18.01
C ASP A 403 14.25 8.88 18.06
N GLN A 404 14.59 7.60 17.84
CA GLN A 404 15.97 7.12 17.79
C GLN A 404 16.81 7.87 16.76
N LEU A 405 16.24 8.11 15.57
CA LEU A 405 16.97 8.81 14.52
C LEU A 405 17.22 10.28 14.86
N LEU A 406 16.29 10.94 15.54
CA LEU A 406 16.40 12.35 15.95
C LEU A 406 17.32 12.54 17.16
N LEU A 407 17.35 11.59 18.13
CA LEU A 407 18.22 11.65 19.31
C LEU A 407 19.72 11.52 18.98
N HIS A 408 20.05 10.88 17.87
CA HIS A 408 21.44 10.72 17.40
C HIS A 408 21.84 11.77 16.35
N ALA A 409 21.16 12.93 16.34
CA ALA A 409 21.41 14.05 15.45
C ALA A 409 22.36 15.10 16.02
#